data_b2274403b09856dd35ccc50621905b7f
#
_entry.id   b2274403b09856dd35ccc50621905b7f
#
_cell.length_a   1.000
_cell.length_b   1.000
_cell.length_c   1.000
_cell.angle_alpha   90.00
_cell.angle_beta   90.00
_cell.angle_gamma   90.00
#
_symmetry.space_group_name_H-M   'P 1'
#
loop_
_entity.id
_entity.type
_entity.pdbx_description
1 polymer ?
#
loop_
_entity_poly.entity_id
_entity_poly.type
_entity_poly.pdbx_seq_one_letter_code
_entity_poly.pdbx_strand_id
1 'polypeptide(L)'
;SEMCIRDRKREEQMLRDYPEIVSKMVLLLGAGLGMRKVLERIAVDYRKNLALGGQKRFAYEEIVFTCQEMENGVSEQEAYQRMGMRMGTGAYRSLAVLLTQNLKKGSKGLLELLKQESQEAFEERRRQAKTTGEKASTKLLLPMGMMLAVVLVILTVPAFLSFYA
;
A
#
# COMPACT_ATOMS: atom_id res chain seq x y z
N SER A 1 -17.67 3.25 18.61
CA SER A 1 -16.33 3.81 18.36
C SER A 1 -15.23 2.76 18.26
N GLU A 2 -15.23 1.67 19.03
CA GLU A 2 -14.22 0.60 18.92
C GLU A 2 -14.30 -0.17 17.59
N MET A 3 -15.49 -0.36 17.04
CA MET A 3 -15.70 -1.01 15.75
C MET A 3 -15.06 -0.20 14.61
N CYS A 4 -15.22 1.12 14.60
CA CYS A 4 -14.57 2.00 13.62
C CYS A 4 -13.04 1.99 13.72
N ILE A 5 -12.46 1.85 14.90
CA ILE A 5 -11.00 1.78 15.10
C ILE A 5 -10.45 0.45 14.58
N ARG A 6 -11.17 -0.65 14.80
CA ARG A 6 -10.80 -1.96 14.26
C ARG A 6 -10.88 -2.00 12.73
N ASP A 7 -11.91 -1.40 12.16
CA ASP A 7 -12.07 -1.34 10.71
C ASP A 7 -10.98 -0.48 10.06
N ARG A 8 -10.63 0.66 10.64
CA ARG A 8 -9.49 1.48 10.16
C ARG A 8 -8.15 0.73 10.23
N LYS A 9 -7.86 0.04 11.31
CA LYS A 9 -6.63 -0.75 11.45
C LYS A 9 -6.56 -1.88 10.43
N ARG A 10 -7.69 -2.53 10.15
CA ARG A 10 -7.81 -3.55 9.11
C ARG A 10 -7.53 -2.97 7.73
N GLU A 11 -8.15 -1.85 7.41
CA GLU A 11 -7.97 -1.15 6.15
C GLU A 11 -6.53 -0.68 5.95
N GLU A 12 -5.92 -0.07 6.97
CA GLU A 12 -4.52 0.35 6.94
C GLU A 12 -3.56 -0.83 6.73
N GLN A 13 -3.80 -1.96 7.37
CA GLN A 13 -3.02 -3.18 7.16
C GLN A 13 -3.16 -3.70 5.73
N MET A 14 -4.39 -3.76 5.21
CA MET A 14 -4.67 -4.21 3.84
C MET A 14 -4.00 -3.32 2.80
N LEU A 15 -4.05 -2.00 2.98
CA LEU A 15 -3.38 -1.05 2.09
C LEU A 15 -1.85 -1.15 2.17
N ARG A 16 -1.31 -1.47 3.33
CA ARG A 16 0.14 -1.72 3.51
C ARG A 16 0.58 -2.98 2.76
N ASP A 17 -0.26 -4.00 2.74
CA ASP A 17 0.03 -5.28 2.10
C ASP A 17 -0.15 -5.25 0.57
N TYR A 18 -0.92 -4.29 0.07
CA TYR A 18 -1.29 -4.19 -1.33
C TYR A 18 -0.10 -4.19 -2.31
N PRO A 19 0.94 -3.35 -2.14
CA PRO A 19 2.07 -3.35 -3.07
C PRO A 19 2.83 -4.68 -3.10
N GLU A 20 2.94 -5.35 -1.96
CA GLU A 20 3.59 -6.66 -1.86
C GLU A 20 2.81 -7.73 -2.63
N ILE A 21 1.49 -7.75 -2.47
CA ILE A 21 0.59 -8.68 -3.15
C ILE A 21 0.64 -8.48 -4.67
N VAL A 22 0.51 -7.23 -5.13
CA VAL A 22 0.57 -6.90 -6.56
C VAL A 22 1.93 -7.27 -7.15
N SER A 23 3.02 -7.00 -6.45
CA SER A 23 4.37 -7.39 -6.90
C SER A 23 4.54 -8.91 -7.03
N LYS A 24 4.00 -9.69 -6.09
CA LYS A 24 3.98 -11.16 -6.19
C LYS A 24 3.17 -11.63 -7.38
N MET A 25 2.01 -11.01 -7.62
CA MET A 25 1.20 -11.31 -8.81
C MET A 25 1.96 -11.04 -10.11
N VAL A 26 2.60 -9.88 -10.23
CA VAL A 26 3.42 -9.51 -11.40
C VAL A 26 4.55 -10.52 -11.64
N LEU A 27 5.26 -10.91 -10.58
CA LEU A 27 6.36 -11.87 -10.66
C LEU A 27 5.89 -13.24 -11.15
N LEU A 28 4.81 -13.76 -10.57
CA LEU A 28 4.29 -15.08 -10.90
C LEU A 28 3.61 -15.13 -12.28
N LEU A 29 2.90 -14.07 -12.67
CA LEU A 29 2.37 -13.93 -14.02
C LEU A 29 3.50 -13.81 -15.06
N GLY A 30 4.57 -13.08 -14.73
CA GLY A 30 5.76 -12.98 -15.56
C GLY A 30 6.48 -14.32 -15.76
N ALA A 31 6.37 -15.22 -14.78
CA ALA A 31 6.83 -16.61 -14.88
C ALA A 31 5.90 -17.52 -15.72
N GLY A 32 4.79 -16.98 -16.24
CA GLY A 32 3.87 -17.69 -17.13
C GLY A 32 2.72 -18.42 -16.45
N LEU A 33 2.52 -18.21 -15.13
CA LEU A 33 1.37 -18.79 -14.43
C LEU A 33 0.06 -18.05 -14.79
N GLY A 34 -1.04 -18.80 -14.87
CA GLY A 34 -2.37 -18.22 -14.97
C GLY A 34 -2.81 -17.61 -13.64
N MET A 35 -3.73 -16.64 -13.67
CA MET A 35 -4.11 -15.85 -12.47
C MET A 35 -4.62 -16.73 -11.32
N ARG A 36 -5.41 -17.75 -11.61
CA ARG A 36 -5.87 -18.73 -10.60
C ARG A 36 -4.69 -19.36 -9.85
N LYS A 37 -3.69 -19.86 -10.59
CA LYS A 37 -2.49 -20.48 -10.02
C LYS A 37 -1.62 -19.48 -9.26
N VAL A 38 -1.62 -18.21 -9.68
CA VAL A 38 -0.94 -17.12 -8.96
C VAL A 38 -1.54 -16.94 -7.57
N LEU A 39 -2.88 -16.84 -7.47
CA LEU A 39 -3.56 -16.72 -6.18
C LEU A 39 -3.38 -17.96 -5.30
N GLU A 40 -3.49 -19.16 -5.88
CA GLU A 40 -3.22 -20.43 -5.18
C GLU A 40 -1.79 -20.46 -4.61
N ARG A 41 -0.80 -20.00 -5.39
CA ARG A 41 0.59 -19.95 -4.94
C ARG A 41 0.79 -18.98 -3.79
N ILE A 42 0.22 -17.78 -3.89
CA ILE A 42 0.26 -16.78 -2.81
C ILE A 42 -0.40 -17.34 -1.54
N ALA A 43 -1.54 -18.03 -1.68
CA ALA A 43 -2.25 -18.64 -0.56
C ALA A 43 -1.42 -19.75 0.12
N VAL A 44 -0.77 -20.60 -0.66
CA VAL A 44 0.10 -21.68 -0.16
C VAL A 44 1.30 -21.10 0.59
N ASP A 45 1.96 -20.10 0.03
CA ASP A 45 3.13 -19.47 0.65
C ASP A 45 2.74 -18.74 1.96
N TYR A 46 1.56 -18.12 1.99
CA TYR A 46 1.02 -17.51 3.20
C TYR A 46 0.71 -18.54 4.30
N ARG A 47 0.05 -19.66 3.94
CA ARG A 47 -0.24 -20.75 4.90
C ARG A 47 1.03 -21.36 5.48
N LYS A 48 2.09 -21.54 4.68
CA LYS A 48 3.39 -22.00 5.15
C LYS A 48 4.01 -21.01 6.14
N ASN A 49 3.95 -19.72 5.84
CA ASN A 49 4.45 -18.68 6.72
C ASN A 49 3.71 -18.67 8.06
N LEU A 50 2.37 -18.82 8.03
CA LEU A 50 1.55 -18.94 9.24
C LEU A 50 1.93 -20.15 10.10
N ALA A 51 2.18 -21.31 9.49
CA ALA A 51 2.61 -22.52 10.18
C ALA A 51 3.98 -22.36 10.88
N LEU A 52 4.83 -21.48 10.36
CA LEU A 52 6.12 -21.12 10.93
C LEU A 52 6.05 -19.99 11.98
N GLY A 53 4.86 -19.63 12.45
CA GLY A 53 4.67 -18.59 13.46
C GLY A 53 4.48 -17.17 12.90
N GLY A 54 4.23 -17.03 11.61
CA GLY A 54 3.91 -15.74 10.98
C GLY A 54 2.60 -15.14 11.49
N GLN A 55 2.45 -13.84 11.35
CA GLN A 55 1.25 -13.11 11.77
C GLN A 55 0.12 -13.23 10.74
N LYS A 56 -1.13 -13.24 11.24
CA LYS A 56 -2.32 -13.16 10.39
C LYS A 56 -2.39 -11.80 9.69
N ARG A 57 -2.64 -11.83 8.38
CA ARG A 57 -2.76 -10.64 7.52
C ARG A 57 -4.08 -10.71 6.76
N PHE A 58 -4.96 -9.75 6.95
CA PHE A 58 -6.33 -9.78 6.44
C PHE A 58 -6.41 -9.93 4.92
N ALA A 59 -5.57 -9.23 4.15
CA ALA A 59 -5.57 -9.34 2.70
C ALA A 59 -5.24 -10.75 2.21
N TYR A 60 -4.28 -11.41 2.84
CA TYR A 60 -3.91 -12.79 2.51
C TYR A 60 -4.98 -13.80 2.93
N GLU A 61 -5.65 -13.59 4.05
CA GLU A 61 -6.79 -14.41 4.48
C GLU A 61 -7.92 -14.36 3.45
N GLU A 62 -8.21 -13.19 2.90
CA GLU A 62 -9.20 -13.02 1.83
C GLU A 62 -8.79 -13.71 0.52
N ILE A 63 -7.49 -13.71 0.18
CA ILE A 63 -6.97 -14.47 -0.97
C ILE A 63 -7.15 -15.96 -0.75
N VAL A 64 -6.83 -16.48 0.44
CA VAL A 64 -7.04 -17.89 0.80
C VAL A 64 -8.51 -18.26 0.68
N PHE A 65 -9.40 -17.42 1.21
CA PHE A 65 -10.85 -17.65 1.11
C PHE A 65 -11.34 -17.65 -0.34
N THR A 66 -10.83 -16.75 -1.17
CA THR A 66 -11.15 -16.69 -2.61
C THR A 66 -10.71 -17.98 -3.34
N CYS A 67 -9.53 -18.52 -3.00
CA CYS A 67 -9.09 -19.81 -3.54
C CYS A 67 -10.02 -20.95 -3.13
N GLN A 68 -10.49 -20.97 -1.89
CA GLN A 68 -11.46 -21.96 -1.41
C GLN A 68 -12.80 -21.86 -2.14
N GLU A 69 -13.29 -20.63 -2.40
CA GLU A 69 -14.50 -20.43 -3.21
C GLU A 69 -14.35 -21.04 -4.61
N MET A 70 -13.20 -20.83 -5.27
CA MET A 70 -12.92 -21.42 -6.59
C MET A 70 -12.77 -22.95 -6.54
N GLU A 71 -12.20 -23.51 -5.49
CA GLU A 71 -12.13 -24.96 -5.25
C GLU A 71 -13.53 -25.57 -5.06
N ASN A 72 -14.44 -24.82 -4.43
CA ASN A 72 -15.83 -25.21 -4.22
C ASN A 72 -16.75 -24.99 -5.43
N GLY A 73 -16.18 -24.62 -6.59
CA GLY A 73 -16.91 -24.51 -7.85
C GLY A 73 -17.43 -23.11 -8.18
N VAL A 74 -17.10 -22.09 -7.41
CA VAL A 74 -17.39 -20.70 -7.78
C VAL A 74 -16.53 -20.31 -8.98
N SER A 75 -17.11 -19.63 -9.96
CA SER A 75 -16.38 -19.15 -11.13
C SER A 75 -15.31 -18.13 -10.74
N GLU A 76 -14.20 -18.07 -11.48
CA GLU A 76 -13.13 -17.11 -11.23
C GLU A 76 -13.65 -15.66 -11.23
N GLN A 77 -14.51 -15.33 -12.18
CA GLN A 77 -15.12 -14.01 -12.30
C GLN A 77 -15.87 -13.62 -11.02
N GLU A 78 -16.72 -14.50 -10.54
CA GLU A 78 -17.53 -14.27 -9.34
C GLU A 78 -16.67 -14.24 -8.08
N ALA A 79 -15.69 -15.14 -7.96
CA ALA A 79 -14.77 -15.19 -6.84
C ALA A 79 -13.95 -13.89 -6.71
N TYR A 80 -13.46 -13.34 -7.82
CA TYR A 80 -12.72 -12.05 -7.81
C TYR A 80 -13.60 -10.86 -7.46
N GLN A 81 -14.84 -10.83 -7.97
CA GLN A 81 -15.79 -9.77 -7.60
C GLN A 81 -16.13 -9.81 -6.11
N ARG A 82 -16.40 -10.99 -5.57
CA ARG A 82 -16.68 -11.17 -4.14
C ARG A 82 -15.48 -10.77 -3.27
N MET A 83 -14.27 -11.15 -3.70
CA MET A 83 -13.02 -10.74 -3.04
C MET A 83 -12.91 -9.22 -2.94
N GLY A 84 -13.11 -8.50 -4.05
CA GLY A 84 -13.05 -7.03 -4.09
C GLY A 84 -14.09 -6.37 -3.16
N MET A 85 -15.30 -6.93 -3.09
CA MET A 85 -16.35 -6.45 -2.19
C MET A 85 -16.01 -6.69 -0.72
N ARG A 86 -15.50 -7.86 -0.36
CA ARG A 86 -15.12 -8.21 1.02
C ARG A 86 -13.94 -7.39 1.52
N MET A 87 -12.97 -7.12 0.66
CA MET A 87 -11.81 -6.30 1.00
C MET A 87 -12.16 -4.82 1.24
N GLY A 88 -13.18 -4.29 0.56
CA GLY A 88 -13.80 -3.00 0.86
C GLY A 88 -13.00 -1.76 0.49
N THR A 89 -11.68 -1.84 0.31
CA THR A 89 -10.82 -0.71 -0.06
C THR A 89 -10.87 -0.41 -1.56
N GLY A 90 -10.67 0.85 -1.94
CA GLY A 90 -10.67 1.27 -3.36
C GLY A 90 -9.62 0.53 -4.19
N ALA A 91 -8.41 0.35 -3.65
CA ALA A 91 -7.31 -0.34 -4.32
C ALA A 91 -7.65 -1.80 -4.67
N TYR A 92 -8.18 -2.56 -3.72
CA TYR A 92 -8.55 -3.97 -3.97
C TYR A 92 -9.80 -4.11 -4.83
N ARG A 93 -10.74 -3.14 -4.79
CA ARG A 93 -11.86 -3.12 -5.74
C ARG A 93 -11.39 -2.91 -7.16
N SER A 94 -10.50 -1.95 -7.39
CA SER A 94 -9.89 -1.70 -8.70
C SER A 94 -9.14 -2.94 -9.19
N LEU A 95 -8.37 -3.58 -8.32
CA LEU A 95 -7.69 -4.84 -8.63
C LEU A 95 -8.68 -5.94 -9.04
N ALA A 96 -9.77 -6.14 -8.29
CA ALA A 96 -10.78 -7.13 -8.60
C ALA A 96 -11.46 -6.88 -9.95
N VAL A 97 -11.77 -5.62 -10.26
CA VAL A 97 -12.33 -5.23 -11.57
C VAL A 97 -11.32 -5.54 -12.69
N LEU A 98 -10.05 -5.18 -12.49
CA LEU A 98 -8.98 -5.43 -13.44
C LEU A 98 -8.80 -6.93 -13.70
N LEU A 99 -8.79 -7.75 -12.66
CA LEU A 99 -8.73 -9.22 -12.77
C LEU A 99 -9.93 -9.77 -13.53
N THR A 100 -11.14 -9.34 -13.19
CA THR A 100 -12.38 -9.81 -13.81
C THR A 100 -12.46 -9.44 -15.30
N GLN A 101 -12.11 -8.20 -15.65
CA GLN A 101 -12.17 -7.73 -17.04
C GLN A 101 -11.12 -8.40 -17.95
N ASN A 102 -9.99 -8.79 -17.39
CA ASN A 102 -8.88 -9.34 -18.16
C ASN A 102 -8.78 -10.86 -18.14
N LEU A 103 -9.73 -11.57 -17.52
CA LEU A 103 -9.80 -13.05 -17.54
C LEU A 103 -9.76 -13.60 -18.98
N LYS A 104 -10.40 -12.91 -19.92
CA LYS A 104 -10.51 -13.33 -21.33
C LYS A 104 -9.31 -12.89 -22.19
N LYS A 105 -8.53 -11.90 -21.76
CA LYS A 105 -7.40 -11.34 -22.55
C LYS A 105 -6.09 -12.11 -22.41
N GLY A 106 -6.04 -13.09 -21.50
CA GLY A 106 -4.84 -13.87 -21.23
C GLY A 106 -3.84 -13.18 -20.30
N SER A 107 -2.83 -13.95 -19.87
CA SER A 107 -1.87 -13.54 -18.84
C SER A 107 -0.97 -12.36 -19.25
N LYS A 108 -0.68 -12.18 -20.53
CA LYS A 108 0.23 -11.10 -21.00
C LYS A 108 -0.39 -9.71 -20.86
N GLY A 109 -1.65 -9.53 -21.24
CA GLY A 109 -2.34 -8.25 -21.09
C GLY A 109 -2.55 -7.87 -19.63
N LEU A 110 -2.87 -8.86 -18.80
CA LEU A 110 -3.01 -8.68 -17.36
C LEU A 110 -1.68 -8.31 -16.68
N LEU A 111 -0.58 -8.93 -17.11
CA LEU A 111 0.76 -8.64 -16.61
C LEU A 111 1.14 -7.17 -16.82
N GLU A 112 0.89 -6.61 -18.00
CA GLU A 112 1.24 -5.23 -18.31
C GLU A 112 0.45 -4.23 -17.43
N LEU A 113 -0.86 -4.48 -17.28
CA LEU A 113 -1.72 -3.67 -16.41
C LEU A 113 -1.32 -3.76 -14.94
N LEU A 114 -0.96 -4.95 -14.45
CA LEU A 114 -0.50 -5.13 -13.08
C LEU A 114 0.88 -4.53 -12.83
N LYS A 115 1.76 -4.49 -13.81
CA LYS A 115 3.03 -3.76 -13.72
C LYS A 115 2.80 -2.27 -13.51
N GLN A 116 1.89 -1.68 -14.28
CA GLN A 116 1.52 -0.28 -14.13
C GLN A 116 0.93 -0.02 -12.73
N GLU A 117 -0.02 -0.84 -12.29
CA GLU A 117 -0.62 -0.75 -10.95
C GLU A 117 0.43 -0.88 -9.83
N SER A 118 1.39 -1.80 -9.99
CA SER A 118 2.50 -1.98 -9.05
C SER A 118 3.36 -0.72 -8.94
N GLN A 119 3.71 -0.10 -10.06
CA GLN A 119 4.49 1.13 -10.08
C GLN A 119 3.76 2.28 -9.38
N GLU A 120 2.48 2.48 -9.68
CA GLU A 120 1.66 3.51 -9.04
C GLU A 120 1.55 3.30 -7.52
N ALA A 121 1.37 2.04 -7.07
CA ALA A 121 1.30 1.70 -5.66
C ALA A 121 2.62 1.97 -4.92
N PHE A 122 3.77 1.71 -5.55
CA PHE A 122 5.09 2.02 -4.98
C PHE A 122 5.37 3.52 -4.95
N GLU A 123 4.99 4.26 -5.98
CA GLU A 123 5.16 5.72 -6.02
C GLU A 123 4.32 6.41 -4.95
N GLU A 124 3.09 5.99 -4.74
CA GLU A 124 2.23 6.51 -3.68
C GLU A 124 2.84 6.26 -2.28
N ARG A 125 3.37 5.07 -2.04
CA ARG A 125 4.10 4.75 -0.81
C ARG A 125 5.33 5.64 -0.61
N ARG A 126 6.08 5.88 -1.69
CA ARG A 126 7.26 6.75 -1.68
C ARG A 126 6.87 8.21 -1.41
N ARG A 127 5.75 8.68 -1.96
CA ARG A 127 5.20 10.01 -1.72
C ARG A 127 4.79 10.20 -0.27
N GLN A 128 4.09 9.23 0.32
CA GLN A 128 3.70 9.26 1.74
C GLN A 128 4.92 9.27 2.67
N ALA A 129 5.97 8.51 2.36
CA ALA A 129 7.22 8.54 3.12
C ALA A 129 7.94 9.89 3.03
N LYS A 130 7.95 10.54 1.85
CA LYS A 130 8.53 11.87 1.65
C LYS A 130 7.77 12.96 2.41
N THR A 131 6.43 12.97 2.36
CA THR A 131 5.61 13.95 3.10
C THR A 131 5.79 13.84 4.60
N THR A 132 6.03 12.67 5.14
CA THR A 132 6.33 12.49 6.57
C THR A 132 7.72 13.03 6.92
N GLY A 133 8.72 12.86 6.04
CA GLY A 133 10.07 13.42 6.19
C GLY A 133 10.10 14.94 6.09
N GLU A 134 9.38 15.53 5.15
CA GLU A 134 9.30 16.99 4.97
C GLU A 134 8.63 17.70 6.14
N LYS A 135 7.58 17.11 6.74
CA LYS A 135 6.94 17.65 7.96
C LYS A 135 7.89 17.67 9.16
N ALA A 136 8.81 16.71 9.26
CA ALA A 136 9.84 16.70 10.30
C ALA A 136 10.92 17.77 10.05
N SER A 137 11.33 17.96 8.80
CA SER A 137 12.33 18.97 8.43
C SER A 137 11.85 20.42 8.65
N THR A 138 10.59 20.71 8.34
CA THR A 138 10.01 22.03 8.55
C THR A 138 9.89 22.40 10.04
N LYS A 139 9.65 21.41 10.92
CA LYS A 139 9.63 21.63 12.37
C LYS A 139 11.02 21.93 12.96
N LEU A 140 12.10 21.47 12.32
CA LEU A 140 13.47 21.76 12.73
C LEU A 140 13.97 23.13 12.25
N LEU A 141 13.43 23.66 11.14
CA LEU A 141 13.77 25.00 10.63
C LEU A 141 13.21 26.13 11.50
N LEU A 142 12.09 25.91 12.18
CA LEU A 142 11.46 26.92 13.03
C LEU A 142 12.35 27.38 14.20
N PRO A 143 12.94 26.50 15.02
CA PRO A 143 13.84 26.91 16.10
C PRO A 143 15.16 27.52 15.60
N MET A 144 15.69 27.05 14.44
CA MET A 144 16.89 27.70 13.84
C MET A 144 16.61 29.12 13.36
N GLY A 145 15.46 29.39 12.76
CA GLY A 145 15.03 30.72 12.35
C GLY A 145 14.85 31.67 13.52
N MET A 146 14.29 31.19 14.64
CA MET A 146 14.17 32.00 15.87
C MET A 146 15.52 32.34 16.48
N MET A 147 16.47 31.41 16.51
CA MET A 147 17.82 31.67 17.00
C MET A 147 18.56 32.74 16.16
N LEU A 148 18.42 32.66 14.83
CA LEU A 148 18.99 33.64 13.92
C LEU A 148 18.39 35.04 14.13
N ALA A 149 17.08 35.15 14.33
CA ALA A 149 16.39 36.39 14.62
C ALA A 149 16.87 37.03 15.92
N VAL A 150 17.05 36.26 16.99
CA VAL A 150 17.58 36.74 18.27
C VAL A 150 19.00 37.29 18.14
N VAL A 151 19.88 36.55 17.43
CA VAL A 151 21.26 36.99 17.19
C VAL A 151 21.28 38.30 16.36
N LEU A 152 20.44 38.43 15.35
CA LEU A 152 20.32 39.66 14.56
C LEU A 152 19.88 40.86 15.42
N VAL A 153 18.91 40.69 16.31
CA VAL A 153 18.44 41.73 17.23
C VAL A 153 19.57 42.16 18.18
N ILE A 154 20.30 41.19 18.76
CA ILE A 154 21.42 41.48 19.70
C ILE A 154 22.54 42.25 19.00
N LEU A 155 22.82 42.00 17.75
CA LEU A 155 23.85 42.72 16.98
C LEU A 155 23.38 44.08 16.47
N THR A 156 22.10 44.22 16.15
CA THR A 156 21.55 45.45 15.54
C THR A 156 21.31 46.55 16.60
N VAL A 157 20.89 46.18 17.81
CA VAL A 157 20.61 47.14 18.89
C VAL A 157 21.85 47.97 19.27
N PRO A 158 23.04 47.39 19.59
CA PRO A 158 24.24 48.17 19.91
C PRO A 158 24.77 48.97 18.71
N ALA A 159 24.62 48.44 17.49
CA ALA A 159 25.03 49.16 16.28
C ALA A 159 24.20 50.44 16.06
N PHE A 160 22.88 50.37 16.29
CA PHE A 160 22.00 51.55 16.22
C PHE A 160 22.30 52.57 17.31
N LEU A 161 22.56 52.14 18.55
CA LEU A 161 22.90 53.01 19.65
C LEU A 161 24.27 53.71 19.44
N SER A 162 25.23 53.00 18.87
CA SER A 162 26.54 53.58 18.51
C SER A 162 26.47 54.60 17.37
N PHE A 163 25.48 54.48 16.48
CA PHE A 163 25.29 55.43 15.39
C PHE A 163 24.53 56.69 15.80
N TYR A 164 23.75 56.64 16.89
CA TYR A 164 22.94 57.75 17.41
C TYR A 164 23.66 58.52 18.54
N ALA A 165 24.70 57.96 19.05
CA ALA A 165 25.60 58.63 20.03
C ALA A 165 26.75 59.34 19.31
#